data_3687f21540510e8f98e208f1d5174f09
#
_entry.id   3687f21540510e8f98e208f1d5174f09
#
_cell.length_a   1.000
_cell.length_b   1.000
_cell.length_c   1.000
_cell.angle_alpha   90.00
_cell.angle_beta   90.00
_cell.angle_gamma   90.00
#
_symmetry.space_group_name_H-M   'P 1'
#
loop_
_entity.id
_entity.type
_entity.pdbx_description
1 polymer ?
#
loop_
_entity_poly.entity_id
_entity_poly.type
_entity_poly.pdbx_seq_one_letter_code
_entity_poly.pdbx_strand_id
1 'polypeptide(L)'
;EEEADISNLKKKTAYRKTRNKMTLPRALLDYVAKTPDFIHTTSRVKERLTSNDRSTTKLIVELYDGFVVESVLMRYQQKGAGRVTACLSSQAGCAMGCTFCATGTMGLSGNLTSGEILEQLVHADRVLLEESLTLQESKKKDDNKGGKAINTSKKRANETISVRNVVMMGMGEPLDNFTNVVDACRTMIDRSRWNLAHGRVTVSTVGITSKIRRLTSEIGRAHV
;
A
#
# COMPACT_ATOMS: atom_id res chain seq x y z
N GLU A 1 -28.37 11.19 2.05
CA GLU A 1 -27.24 10.26 1.85
C GLU A 1 -25.90 10.95 1.63
N GLU A 2 -25.85 12.22 1.15
CA GLU A 2 -24.60 12.98 0.91
C GLU A 2 -23.94 13.55 2.18
N GLU A 3 -24.68 13.86 3.24
CA GLU A 3 -24.11 14.42 4.49
C GLU A 3 -23.30 13.40 5.32
N ALA A 4 -23.53 12.09 5.13
CA ALA A 4 -22.80 11.03 5.84
C ALA A 4 -21.33 10.91 5.38
N ASP A 5 -21.02 11.29 4.15
CA ASP A 5 -19.66 11.13 3.58
C ASP A 5 -18.69 12.23 4.05
N ILE A 6 -19.17 13.45 4.27
CA ILE A 6 -18.32 14.57 4.73
C ILE A 6 -17.88 14.39 6.20
N SER A 7 -18.74 13.80 7.04
CA SER A 7 -18.37 13.49 8.43
C SER A 7 -17.31 12.40 8.53
N ASN A 8 -17.33 11.44 7.60
CA ASN A 8 -16.33 10.39 7.47
C ASN A 8 -14.99 10.92 6.96
N LEU A 9 -14.99 11.93 6.07
CA LEU A 9 -13.76 12.55 5.59
C LEU A 9 -13.03 13.30 6.72
N LYS A 10 -13.74 13.96 7.62
CA LYS A 10 -13.16 14.64 8.81
C LYS A 10 -12.52 13.65 9.79
N LYS A 11 -13.04 12.41 9.90
CA LYS A 11 -12.43 11.34 10.70
C LYS A 11 -11.21 10.73 10.00
N LYS A 12 -11.18 10.71 8.65
CA LYS A 12 -10.05 10.18 7.86
C LYS A 12 -8.79 11.05 7.94
N THR A 13 -8.91 12.36 8.21
CA THR A 13 -7.75 13.26 8.40
C THR A 13 -6.98 13.04 9.71
N ALA A 14 -7.55 12.36 10.69
CA ALA A 14 -6.87 12.02 11.95
C ALA A 14 -5.77 10.92 11.78
N TYR A 15 -5.80 10.17 10.68
CA TYR A 15 -4.89 9.06 10.40
C TYR A 15 -3.42 9.48 10.22
N ARG A 16 -3.14 10.68 9.76
CA ARG A 16 -1.80 11.14 9.42
C ARG A 16 -0.99 11.70 10.58
N LYS A 17 -1.59 11.80 11.77
CA LYS A 17 -0.98 12.45 12.96
C LYS A 17 0.21 11.68 13.55
N THR A 18 0.40 10.41 13.20
CA THR A 18 1.40 9.53 13.84
C THR A 18 2.66 9.29 13.02
N ARG A 19 2.64 9.49 11.70
CA ARG A 19 3.79 9.13 10.84
C ARG A 19 4.74 10.28 10.49
N ASN A 20 4.23 11.48 10.31
CA ASN A 20 4.99 12.72 10.19
C ASN A 20 4.02 13.89 10.44
N LYS A 21 4.45 14.92 11.17
CA LYS A 21 3.69 16.15 11.39
C LYS A 21 3.55 17.03 10.13
N MET A 22 3.52 16.45 8.94
CA MET A 22 3.11 17.17 7.74
C MET A 22 1.58 17.27 7.76
N THR A 23 1.08 18.27 8.45
CA THR A 23 -0.30 18.71 8.28
C THR A 23 -0.39 19.44 6.94
N LEU A 24 -1.16 18.91 6.00
CA LEU A 24 -1.51 19.66 4.81
C LEU A 24 -2.14 20.98 5.23
N PRO A 25 -1.84 22.09 4.53
CA PRO A 25 -2.47 23.37 4.79
C PRO A 25 -4.00 23.20 4.83
N ARG A 26 -4.65 23.83 5.82
CA ARG A 26 -6.10 23.69 5.99
C ARG A 26 -6.86 24.10 4.73
N ALA A 27 -6.39 25.14 4.04
CA ALA A 27 -6.96 25.57 2.76
C ALA A 27 -6.95 24.46 1.69
N LEU A 28 -5.89 23.63 1.64
CA LEU A 28 -5.84 22.50 0.71
C LEU A 28 -6.81 21.38 1.13
N LEU A 29 -6.91 21.09 2.42
CA LEU A 29 -7.89 20.13 2.92
C LEU A 29 -9.33 20.57 2.64
N ASP A 30 -9.61 21.86 2.86
CA ASP A 30 -10.92 22.44 2.58
C ASP A 30 -11.21 22.48 1.07
N TYR A 31 -10.20 22.71 0.23
CA TYR A 31 -10.32 22.63 -1.22
C TYR A 31 -10.66 21.23 -1.69
N VAL A 32 -9.89 20.23 -1.26
CA VAL A 32 -10.13 18.80 -1.60
C VAL A 32 -11.50 18.34 -1.14
N ALA A 33 -11.92 18.76 0.07
CA ALA A 33 -13.24 18.41 0.61
C ALA A 33 -14.42 19.06 -0.14
N LYS A 34 -14.19 20.21 -0.79
CA LYS A 34 -15.20 20.96 -1.54
C LYS A 34 -15.19 20.67 -3.04
N THR A 35 -14.21 19.89 -3.53
CA THR A 35 -14.06 19.56 -4.94
C THR A 35 -14.37 18.07 -5.12
N PRO A 36 -15.64 17.71 -5.44
CA PRO A 36 -16.06 16.30 -5.55
C PRO A 36 -15.27 15.54 -6.63
N ASP A 37 -14.86 16.25 -7.69
CA ASP A 37 -14.14 15.69 -8.84
C ASP A 37 -12.60 15.64 -8.61
N PHE A 38 -12.13 15.92 -7.39
CA PHE A 38 -10.70 15.82 -7.09
C PHE A 38 -10.25 14.37 -7.04
N ILE A 39 -9.71 13.91 -8.16
CA ILE A 39 -9.15 12.57 -8.32
C ILE A 39 -7.75 12.55 -7.71
N HIS A 40 -7.55 11.76 -6.65
CA HIS A 40 -6.26 11.60 -5.97
C HIS A 40 -5.56 10.27 -6.29
N THR A 41 -6.21 9.40 -7.05
CA THR A 41 -5.63 8.20 -7.68
C THR A 41 -6.22 8.04 -9.06
N THR A 42 -5.42 7.67 -10.05
CA THR A 42 -5.89 7.38 -11.41
C THR A 42 -6.40 5.96 -11.55
N SER A 43 -5.93 5.07 -10.68
CA SER A 43 -6.37 3.68 -10.60
C SER A 43 -7.48 3.47 -9.57
N ARG A 44 -8.19 2.35 -9.68
CA ARG A 44 -9.25 1.95 -8.75
C ARG A 44 -9.14 0.48 -8.34
N VAL A 45 -9.51 0.17 -7.11
CA VAL A 45 -9.67 -1.21 -6.67
C VAL A 45 -10.98 -1.74 -7.23
N LYS A 46 -10.90 -2.70 -8.14
CA LYS A 46 -12.04 -3.35 -8.81
C LYS A 46 -12.61 -4.46 -7.92
N GLU A 47 -11.73 -5.21 -7.28
CA GLU A 47 -12.10 -6.32 -6.43
C GLU A 47 -11.14 -6.48 -5.26
N ARG A 48 -11.65 -6.94 -4.12
CA ARG A 48 -10.90 -7.24 -2.92
C ARG A 48 -11.22 -8.66 -2.46
N LEU A 49 -10.22 -9.53 -2.47
CA LEU A 49 -10.31 -10.92 -2.04
C LEU A 49 -9.50 -11.11 -0.76
N THR A 50 -10.16 -11.49 0.32
CA THR A 50 -9.51 -11.70 1.62
C THR A 50 -9.59 -13.17 2.00
N SER A 51 -8.45 -13.76 2.44
CA SER A 51 -8.39 -15.12 2.93
C SER A 51 -9.27 -15.34 4.18
N ASN A 52 -9.72 -16.56 4.43
CA ASN A 52 -10.60 -16.89 5.54
C ASN A 52 -9.99 -16.53 6.90
N ASP A 53 -8.67 -16.68 7.05
CA ASP A 53 -7.90 -16.32 8.24
C ASP A 53 -7.54 -14.82 8.32
N ARG A 54 -7.95 -14.04 7.31
CA ARG A 54 -7.66 -12.60 7.15
C ARG A 54 -6.16 -12.24 7.14
N SER A 55 -5.28 -13.22 6.99
CA SER A 55 -3.83 -12.97 6.91
C SER A 55 -3.43 -12.30 5.60
N THR A 56 -4.16 -12.57 4.53
CA THR A 56 -3.85 -12.11 3.18
C THR A 56 -5.07 -11.44 2.54
N THR A 57 -4.82 -10.33 1.86
CA THR A 57 -5.83 -9.66 1.02
C THR A 57 -5.22 -9.37 -0.33
N LYS A 58 -5.81 -9.87 -1.41
CA LYS A 58 -5.50 -9.54 -2.78
C LYS A 58 -6.40 -8.40 -3.25
N LEU A 59 -5.82 -7.41 -3.87
CA LEU A 59 -6.49 -6.29 -4.52
C LEU A 59 -6.31 -6.43 -6.02
N ILE A 60 -7.40 -6.44 -6.74
CA ILE A 60 -7.42 -6.32 -8.20
C ILE A 60 -7.55 -4.83 -8.52
N VAL A 61 -6.49 -4.26 -9.05
CA VAL A 61 -6.38 -2.82 -9.33
C VAL A 61 -6.48 -2.60 -10.83
N GLU A 62 -7.47 -1.84 -11.25
CA GLU A 62 -7.63 -1.39 -12.62
C GLU A 62 -6.95 -0.02 -12.79
N LEU A 63 -6.04 0.06 -13.75
CA LEU A 63 -5.29 1.25 -14.09
C LEU A 63 -6.12 2.17 -14.99
N TYR A 64 -5.65 3.39 -15.21
CA TYR A 64 -6.35 4.39 -16.04
C TYR A 64 -6.55 3.93 -17.49
N ASP A 65 -5.58 3.22 -18.04
CA ASP A 65 -5.60 2.65 -19.39
C ASP A 65 -6.41 1.36 -19.53
N GLY A 66 -7.03 0.89 -18.44
CA GLY A 66 -7.87 -0.31 -18.41
C GLY A 66 -7.10 -1.61 -18.14
N PHE A 67 -5.79 -1.59 -18.07
CA PHE A 67 -5.04 -2.77 -17.62
C PHE A 67 -5.33 -3.09 -16.17
N VAL A 68 -5.21 -4.36 -15.81
CA VAL A 68 -5.49 -4.85 -14.47
C VAL A 68 -4.25 -5.48 -13.89
N VAL A 69 -3.91 -5.10 -12.66
CA VAL A 69 -2.78 -5.65 -11.92
C VAL A 69 -3.22 -6.13 -10.54
N GLU A 70 -2.41 -6.99 -9.94
CA GLU A 70 -2.65 -7.53 -8.62
C GLU A 70 -1.70 -6.92 -7.59
N SER A 71 -2.24 -6.56 -6.44
CA SER A 71 -1.46 -6.22 -5.24
C SER A 71 -1.89 -7.10 -4.09
N VAL A 72 -0.95 -7.51 -3.24
CA VAL A 72 -1.25 -8.40 -2.13
C VAL A 72 -0.78 -7.81 -0.82
N LEU A 73 -1.68 -7.76 0.15
CA LEU A 73 -1.40 -7.40 1.54
C LEU A 73 -1.22 -8.67 2.36
N MET A 74 -0.07 -8.82 2.99
CA MET A 74 0.24 -9.93 3.88
C MET A 74 0.42 -9.42 5.30
N ARG A 75 -0.39 -9.95 6.23
CA ARG A 75 -0.41 -9.58 7.65
C ARG A 75 0.26 -10.66 8.47
N TYR A 76 1.35 -10.31 9.11
CA TYR A 76 2.07 -11.21 10.00
C TYR A 76 1.70 -10.91 11.45
N GLN A 77 1.00 -11.85 12.09
CA GLN A 77 0.71 -11.78 13.52
C GLN A 77 1.98 -12.18 14.30
N GLN A 78 2.73 -11.20 14.77
CA GLN A 78 3.82 -11.43 15.71
C GLN A 78 3.43 -10.93 17.09
N LYS A 79 4.02 -11.49 18.16
CA LYS A 79 3.88 -10.95 19.52
C LYS A 79 4.37 -9.50 19.51
N GLY A 80 3.43 -8.54 19.51
CA GLY A 80 3.71 -7.10 19.38
C GLY A 80 2.86 -6.43 18.30
N ALA A 81 3.32 -5.30 17.78
CA ALA A 81 2.67 -4.62 16.65
C ALA A 81 2.77 -5.49 15.39
N GLY A 82 1.65 -5.90 14.85
CA GLY A 82 1.57 -6.69 13.62
C GLY A 82 2.30 -6.00 12.48
N ARG A 83 2.98 -6.78 11.63
CA ARG A 83 3.68 -6.29 10.45
C ARG A 83 2.85 -6.55 9.21
N VAL A 84 2.65 -5.52 8.38
CA VAL A 84 2.02 -5.65 7.07
C VAL A 84 3.06 -5.46 5.98
N THR A 85 3.09 -6.39 5.04
CA THR A 85 3.89 -6.32 3.82
C THR A 85 2.95 -6.15 2.62
N ALA A 86 3.22 -5.16 1.78
CA ALA A 86 2.54 -5.00 0.50
C ALA A 86 3.42 -5.60 -0.61
N CYS A 87 2.84 -6.51 -1.37
CA CYS A 87 3.42 -7.03 -2.61
C CYS A 87 2.83 -6.23 -3.77
N LEU A 88 3.69 -5.56 -4.54
CA LEU A 88 3.28 -4.66 -5.61
C LEU A 88 3.70 -5.19 -6.97
N SER A 89 2.90 -4.89 -7.98
CA SER A 89 3.18 -5.15 -9.39
C SER A 89 3.97 -4.01 -10.01
N SER A 90 4.89 -4.35 -10.90
CA SER A 90 5.71 -3.39 -11.66
C SER A 90 5.33 -3.29 -13.14
N GLN A 91 4.61 -4.28 -13.64
CA GLN A 91 4.13 -4.37 -15.03
C GLN A 91 2.72 -4.97 -15.06
N ALA A 92 1.98 -4.71 -16.13
CA ALA A 92 0.80 -5.48 -16.49
C ALA A 92 1.26 -6.66 -17.38
N GLY A 93 1.20 -7.87 -16.82
CA GLY A 93 1.83 -9.04 -17.43
C GLY A 93 3.37 -9.10 -17.21
N CYS A 94 4.05 -10.00 -17.94
CA CYS A 94 5.51 -10.17 -17.83
C CYS A 94 6.06 -10.87 -19.08
N ALA A 95 7.16 -10.36 -19.63
CA ALA A 95 7.81 -10.96 -20.80
C ALA A 95 8.79 -12.11 -20.48
N MET A 96 9.07 -12.37 -19.18
CA MET A 96 10.14 -13.30 -18.79
C MET A 96 9.79 -14.77 -19.04
N GLY A 97 8.52 -15.13 -19.19
CA GLY A 97 8.09 -16.48 -19.56
C GLY A 97 8.45 -17.57 -18.53
N CYS A 98 8.60 -17.23 -17.25
CA CYS A 98 8.93 -18.21 -16.21
C CYS A 98 7.85 -19.29 -16.12
N THR A 99 8.22 -20.57 -16.27
CA THR A 99 7.29 -21.70 -16.35
C THR A 99 6.48 -21.96 -15.09
N PHE A 100 6.96 -21.50 -13.94
CA PHE A 100 6.31 -21.64 -12.64
C PHE A 100 5.42 -20.43 -12.27
N CYS A 101 5.43 -19.37 -13.09
CA CYS A 101 4.76 -18.11 -12.78
C CYS A 101 3.52 -17.91 -13.64
N ALA A 102 2.36 -17.73 -13.01
CA ALA A 102 1.10 -17.48 -13.73
C ALA A 102 1.18 -16.22 -14.61
N THR A 103 1.85 -15.16 -14.13
CA THR A 103 2.05 -13.93 -14.91
C THR A 103 2.95 -14.16 -16.14
N GLY A 104 3.89 -15.11 -16.06
CA GLY A 104 4.81 -15.43 -17.16
C GLY A 104 4.11 -15.98 -18.40
N THR A 105 2.93 -16.56 -18.26
CA THR A 105 2.11 -17.06 -19.39
C THR A 105 1.23 -15.99 -20.03
N MET A 106 1.09 -14.83 -19.40
CA MET A 106 0.19 -13.75 -19.88
C MET A 106 0.82 -12.87 -20.95
N GLY A 107 2.14 -12.91 -21.11
CA GLY A 107 2.88 -11.92 -21.90
C GLY A 107 2.92 -10.55 -21.23
N LEU A 108 3.64 -9.61 -21.83
CA LEU A 108 3.75 -8.23 -21.35
C LEU A 108 2.72 -7.35 -22.05
N SER A 109 1.85 -6.73 -21.29
CA SER A 109 0.89 -5.71 -21.79
C SER A 109 1.44 -4.30 -21.67
N GLY A 110 2.16 -3.99 -20.58
CA GLY A 110 2.75 -2.67 -20.38
C GLY A 110 3.55 -2.51 -19.10
N ASN A 111 4.40 -1.50 -19.08
CA ASN A 111 5.13 -1.07 -17.88
C ASN A 111 4.27 -0.11 -17.07
N LEU A 112 4.18 -0.33 -15.76
CA LEU A 112 3.56 0.63 -14.86
C LEU A 112 4.46 1.86 -14.70
N THR A 113 3.86 3.02 -14.65
CA THR A 113 4.53 4.25 -14.23
C THR A 113 4.87 4.20 -12.73
N SER A 114 5.79 5.03 -12.29
CA SER A 114 6.10 5.14 -10.86
C SER A 114 4.88 5.56 -10.03
N GLY A 115 3.99 6.38 -10.60
CA GLY A 115 2.72 6.77 -10.00
C GLY A 115 1.80 5.57 -9.76
N GLU A 116 1.56 4.74 -10.77
CA GLU A 116 0.72 3.55 -10.68
C GLU A 116 1.27 2.51 -9.71
N ILE A 117 2.60 2.36 -9.63
CA ILE A 117 3.23 1.52 -8.61
C ILE A 117 2.92 2.07 -7.20
N LEU A 118 3.01 3.37 -7.00
CA LEU A 118 2.73 4.02 -5.71
C LEU A 118 1.25 4.02 -5.36
N GLU A 119 0.35 4.11 -6.33
CA GLU A 119 -1.09 4.04 -6.10
C GLU A 119 -1.52 2.70 -5.50
N GLN A 120 -0.87 1.60 -5.87
CA GLN A 120 -1.11 0.30 -5.25
C GLN A 120 -0.84 0.36 -3.72
N LEU A 121 0.21 1.10 -3.30
CA LEU A 121 0.51 1.31 -1.88
C LEU A 121 -0.52 2.23 -1.20
N VAL A 122 -1.04 3.23 -1.91
CA VAL A 122 -2.14 4.08 -1.43
C VAL A 122 -3.40 3.25 -1.18
N HIS A 123 -3.76 2.37 -2.13
CA HIS A 123 -4.89 1.46 -1.99
C HIS A 123 -4.71 0.50 -0.82
N ALA A 124 -3.49 -0.04 -0.65
CA ALA A 124 -3.13 -0.90 0.46
C ALA A 124 -3.33 -0.20 1.82
N ASP A 125 -2.79 1.01 1.98
CA ASP A 125 -2.93 1.79 3.21
C ASP A 125 -4.41 2.17 3.47
N ARG A 126 -5.19 2.40 2.42
CA ARG A 126 -6.63 2.69 2.52
C ARG A 126 -7.42 1.51 3.08
N VAL A 127 -7.15 0.30 2.57
CA VAL A 127 -7.75 -0.94 3.10
C VAL A 127 -7.43 -1.15 4.58
N LEU A 128 -6.18 -0.95 4.98
CA LEU A 128 -5.77 -1.08 6.37
C LEU A 128 -6.42 -0.03 7.29
N LEU A 129 -6.63 1.18 6.78
CA LEU A 129 -7.35 2.21 7.51
C LEU A 129 -8.81 1.82 7.73
N GLU A 130 -9.50 1.34 6.71
CA GLU A 130 -10.89 0.88 6.81
C GLU A 130 -11.02 -0.25 7.83
N GLU A 131 -10.12 -1.23 7.79
CA GLU A 131 -10.10 -2.32 8.77
C GLU A 131 -9.89 -1.81 10.21
N SER A 132 -8.99 -0.84 10.38
CA SER A 132 -8.72 -0.27 11.71
C SER A 132 -9.91 0.50 12.27
N LEU A 133 -10.65 1.21 11.41
CA LEU A 133 -11.85 1.95 11.81
C LEU A 133 -12.99 1.00 12.22
N THR A 134 -13.23 -0.05 11.44
CA THR A 134 -14.24 -1.07 11.74
C THR A 134 -13.97 -1.78 13.07
N LEU A 135 -12.70 -2.11 13.37
CA LEU A 135 -12.31 -2.70 14.64
C LEU A 135 -12.50 -1.77 15.83
N GLN A 136 -12.33 -0.45 15.66
CA GLN A 136 -12.58 0.53 16.70
C GLN A 136 -14.07 0.70 16.99
N GLU A 137 -14.90 0.68 15.97
CA GLU A 137 -16.37 0.77 16.11
C GLU A 137 -16.96 -0.46 16.82
N SER A 138 -16.48 -1.65 16.52
CA SER A 138 -16.88 -2.89 17.18
C SER A 138 -16.56 -2.85 18.67
N LYS A 139 -15.36 -2.41 19.05
CA LYS A 139 -14.96 -2.28 20.46
C LYS A 139 -15.79 -1.28 21.25
N LYS A 140 -16.18 -0.16 20.63
CA LYS A 140 -17.02 0.84 21.30
C LYS A 140 -18.44 0.32 21.60
N LYS A 141 -18.94 -0.60 20.79
CA LYS A 141 -20.26 -1.24 21.02
C LYS A 141 -20.22 -2.24 22.18
N ASP A 142 -19.08 -2.93 22.37
CA ASP A 142 -18.89 -3.89 23.47
C ASP A 142 -18.64 -3.20 24.82
N ASP A 143 -17.88 -2.11 24.87
CA ASP A 143 -17.62 -1.32 26.08
C ASP A 143 -18.90 -0.68 26.64
N ASN A 144 -19.93 -0.44 25.83
CA ASN A 144 -21.21 0.12 26.25
C ASN A 144 -22.15 -0.96 26.91
N LYS A 145 -21.72 -2.23 26.94
CA LYS A 145 -22.45 -3.35 27.56
C LYS A 145 -21.92 -3.76 28.95
N GLY A 146 -21.16 -2.88 29.63
CA GLY A 146 -20.88 -3.00 31.06
C GLY A 146 -19.80 -4.03 31.42
N GLY A 147 -18.55 -3.82 31.03
CA GLY A 147 -17.40 -4.58 31.48
C GLY A 147 -16.27 -3.65 31.93
N LYS A 148 -15.81 -3.78 33.20
CA LYS A 148 -14.61 -3.10 33.70
C LYS A 148 -13.38 -3.60 32.94
N ALA A 149 -12.91 -2.85 31.94
CA ALA A 149 -11.72 -3.18 31.17
C ALA A 149 -10.44 -2.83 31.95
N ILE A 150 -9.57 -3.82 32.10
CA ILE A 150 -8.24 -3.70 32.73
C ILE A 150 -7.37 -2.80 31.86
N ASN A 151 -6.76 -1.77 32.45
CA ASN A 151 -6.08 -0.63 31.85
C ASN A 151 -4.83 -0.91 30.97
N THR A 152 -4.44 -2.16 30.77
CA THR A 152 -3.25 -2.54 29.97
C THR A 152 -3.46 -2.53 28.46
N SER A 153 -4.71 -2.49 27.99
CA SER A 153 -5.06 -2.59 26.55
C SER A 153 -5.16 -1.23 25.84
N LYS A 154 -5.26 -0.12 26.58
CA LYS A 154 -5.52 1.22 25.99
C LYS A 154 -4.37 1.77 25.15
N LYS A 155 -3.12 1.38 25.40
CA LYS A 155 -1.95 1.89 24.65
C LYS A 155 -1.82 1.29 23.24
N ARG A 156 -2.40 0.09 23.00
CA ARG A 156 -2.36 -0.62 21.69
C ARG A 156 -3.53 -0.29 20.76
N ALA A 157 -4.61 0.24 21.28
CA ALA A 157 -5.82 0.53 20.49
C ALA A 157 -5.66 1.72 19.51
N ASN A 158 -4.61 2.53 19.66
CA ASN A 158 -4.35 3.73 18.85
C ASN A 158 -3.22 3.56 17.82
N GLU A 159 -2.61 2.37 17.68
CA GLU A 159 -1.62 2.14 16.63
C GLU A 159 -2.35 1.84 15.32
N THR A 160 -2.35 2.79 14.44
CA THR A 160 -2.86 2.62 13.07
C THR A 160 -1.97 1.61 12.35
N ILE A 161 -2.56 0.49 11.95
CA ILE A 161 -1.89 -0.51 11.14
C ILE A 161 -1.58 0.14 9.78
N SER A 162 -0.33 0.09 9.35
CA SER A 162 0.11 0.62 8.06
C SER A 162 1.09 -0.34 7.40
N VAL A 163 1.25 -0.22 6.09
CA VAL A 163 2.28 -0.98 5.38
C VAL A 163 3.65 -0.62 5.93
N ARG A 164 4.40 -1.63 6.36
CA ARG A 164 5.75 -1.47 6.91
C ARG A 164 6.85 -2.04 6.02
N ASN A 165 6.50 -2.97 5.15
CA ASN A 165 7.40 -3.51 4.14
C ASN A 165 6.72 -3.48 2.78
N VAL A 166 7.53 -3.31 1.75
CA VAL A 166 7.11 -3.41 0.35
C VAL A 166 8.01 -4.42 -0.34
N VAL A 167 7.40 -5.30 -1.13
CA VAL A 167 8.13 -6.22 -2.00
C VAL A 167 7.62 -6.08 -3.44
N MET A 168 8.51 -5.89 -4.39
CA MET A 168 8.21 -5.91 -5.82
C MET A 168 8.29 -7.36 -6.29
N MET A 169 7.23 -8.12 -6.01
CA MET A 169 7.09 -9.56 -6.29
C MET A 169 5.71 -9.89 -6.86
N GLY A 170 4.96 -8.87 -7.28
CA GLY A 170 3.68 -9.01 -7.96
C GLY A 170 3.87 -9.33 -9.44
N MET A 171 3.06 -8.73 -10.30
CA MET A 171 3.17 -8.93 -11.74
C MET A 171 4.36 -8.13 -12.29
N GLY A 172 5.10 -8.77 -13.22
CA GLY A 172 6.20 -8.16 -13.96
C GLY A 172 7.60 -8.45 -13.42
N GLU A 173 8.59 -8.13 -14.26
CA GLU A 173 10.01 -8.10 -13.88
C GLU A 173 10.39 -6.64 -13.54
N PRO A 174 10.67 -6.34 -12.26
CA PRO A 174 10.93 -4.96 -11.84
C PRO A 174 12.10 -4.30 -12.57
N LEU A 175 13.16 -5.07 -12.85
CA LEU A 175 14.32 -4.52 -13.54
C LEU A 175 14.09 -4.31 -15.03
N ASP A 176 13.06 -4.90 -15.61
CA ASP A 176 12.66 -4.58 -16.98
C ASP A 176 11.95 -3.22 -17.06
N ASN A 177 11.24 -2.84 -16.01
CA ASN A 177 10.68 -1.49 -15.79
C ASN A 177 11.57 -0.63 -14.88
N PHE A 178 12.87 -0.60 -15.12
CA PHE A 178 13.90 -0.10 -14.22
C PHE A 178 13.65 1.32 -13.70
N THR A 179 13.44 2.28 -14.60
CA THR A 179 13.33 3.71 -14.24
C THR A 179 12.14 3.96 -13.31
N ASN A 180 10.97 3.47 -13.68
CA ASN A 180 9.76 3.66 -12.87
C ASN A 180 9.85 2.97 -11.51
N VAL A 181 10.44 1.77 -11.45
CA VAL A 181 10.65 1.03 -10.20
C VAL A 181 11.62 1.77 -9.28
N VAL A 182 12.72 2.28 -9.80
CA VAL A 182 13.70 3.06 -9.02
C VAL A 182 13.06 4.33 -8.46
N ASP A 183 12.31 5.07 -9.27
CA ASP A 183 11.63 6.30 -8.85
C ASP A 183 10.55 6.02 -7.79
N ALA A 184 9.79 4.93 -7.94
CA ALA A 184 8.85 4.49 -6.93
C ALA A 184 9.56 4.13 -5.62
N CYS A 185 10.65 3.35 -5.67
CA CYS A 185 11.45 2.99 -4.49
C CYS A 185 12.02 4.23 -3.79
N ARG A 186 12.58 5.19 -4.53
CA ARG A 186 13.06 6.47 -3.98
C ARG A 186 11.96 7.22 -3.24
N THR A 187 10.77 7.27 -3.84
CA THR A 187 9.60 7.90 -3.21
C THR A 187 9.15 7.17 -1.94
N MET A 188 9.21 5.85 -1.91
CA MET A 188 8.86 5.06 -0.73
C MET A 188 9.83 5.27 0.44
N ILE A 189 11.14 5.42 0.17
CA ILE A 189 12.16 5.63 1.20
C ILE A 189 12.35 7.11 1.59
N ASP A 190 11.83 8.04 0.80
CA ASP A 190 11.93 9.47 1.08
C ASP A 190 11.24 9.80 2.41
N ARG A 191 11.99 10.48 3.31
CA ARG A 191 11.54 10.86 4.65
C ARG A 191 10.35 11.80 4.65
N SER A 192 10.22 12.62 3.62
CA SER A 192 9.12 13.57 3.47
C SER A 192 7.83 12.92 2.95
N ARG A 193 7.91 11.68 2.43
CA ARG A 193 6.79 10.97 1.79
C ARG A 193 6.37 9.74 2.59
N TRP A 194 6.73 8.51 2.16
CA TRP A 194 6.37 7.29 2.90
C TRP A 194 7.29 6.97 4.07
N ASN A 195 8.54 7.45 4.04
CA ASN A 195 9.52 7.25 5.11
C ASN A 195 9.72 5.77 5.49
N LEU A 196 9.71 4.88 4.50
CA LEU A 196 10.11 3.50 4.72
C LEU A 196 11.63 3.43 4.86
N ALA A 197 12.11 2.61 5.80
CA ALA A 197 13.55 2.34 5.88
C ALA A 197 14.01 1.56 4.63
N HIS A 198 15.24 1.78 4.16
CA HIS A 198 15.79 1.12 2.97
C HIS A 198 15.63 -0.40 2.99
N GLY A 199 15.93 -1.05 4.11
CA GLY A 199 15.75 -2.50 4.28
C GLY A 199 14.31 -2.98 4.37
N ARG A 200 13.33 -2.11 4.13
CA ARG A 200 11.89 -2.41 4.10
C ARG A 200 11.30 -2.39 2.70
N VAL A 201 12.09 -2.04 1.71
CA VAL A 201 11.71 -2.10 0.29
C VAL A 201 12.60 -3.13 -0.37
N THR A 202 12.00 -4.19 -0.90
CA THR A 202 12.69 -5.31 -1.55
C THR A 202 12.28 -5.35 -3.02
N VAL A 203 13.27 -5.41 -3.91
CA VAL A 203 13.06 -5.63 -5.34
C VAL A 203 13.53 -7.05 -5.67
N SER A 204 12.62 -7.89 -6.13
CA SER A 204 12.92 -9.23 -6.63
C SER A 204 13.12 -9.19 -8.14
N THR A 205 14.05 -9.99 -8.66
CA THR A 205 14.34 -10.01 -10.09
C THR A 205 14.78 -11.41 -10.54
N VAL A 206 14.51 -11.72 -11.80
CA VAL A 206 15.04 -12.92 -12.46
C VAL A 206 16.55 -12.85 -12.70
N GLY A 207 17.20 -11.69 -12.47
CA GLY A 207 18.64 -11.58 -12.51
C GLY A 207 19.20 -10.86 -13.73
N ILE A 208 18.59 -9.76 -14.19
CA ILE A 208 19.13 -8.93 -15.28
C ILE A 208 20.41 -8.25 -14.79
N THR A 209 21.57 -8.88 -15.00
CA THR A 209 22.86 -8.58 -14.38
C THR A 209 23.30 -7.13 -14.57
N SER A 210 23.14 -6.56 -15.77
CA SER A 210 23.51 -5.18 -16.07
C SER A 210 22.68 -4.19 -15.25
N LYS A 211 21.38 -4.49 -15.06
CA LYS A 211 20.46 -3.62 -14.30
C LYS A 211 20.62 -3.80 -12.79
N ILE A 212 21.02 -4.97 -12.30
CA ILE A 212 21.36 -5.18 -10.88
C ILE A 212 22.51 -4.28 -10.46
N ARG A 213 23.61 -4.25 -11.22
CA ARG A 213 24.75 -3.37 -10.94
C ARG A 213 24.35 -1.90 -10.91
N ARG A 214 23.51 -1.48 -11.86
CA ARG A 214 22.97 -0.13 -11.91
C ARG A 214 22.08 0.17 -10.69
N LEU A 215 21.22 -0.76 -10.27
CA LEU A 215 20.36 -0.62 -9.11
C LEU A 215 21.17 -0.33 -7.83
N THR A 216 22.27 -1.05 -7.63
CA THR A 216 23.17 -0.87 -6.49
C THR A 216 23.75 0.53 -6.42
N SER A 217 24.12 1.12 -7.57
CA SER A 217 24.65 2.49 -7.63
C SER A 217 23.58 3.57 -7.42
N GLU A 218 22.33 3.31 -7.79
CA GLU A 218 21.27 4.32 -7.77
C GLU A 218 20.46 4.39 -6.46
N ILE A 219 20.25 3.26 -5.79
CA ILE A 219 19.43 3.20 -4.55
C ILE A 219 20.31 2.99 -3.31
N GLY A 220 21.61 2.72 -3.46
CA GLY A 220 22.50 2.38 -2.37
C GLY A 220 22.36 0.89 -2.02
N ARG A 221 22.44 0.50 -0.75
CA ARG A 221 22.52 -0.91 -0.33
C ARG A 221 21.35 -1.75 -0.87
N ALA A 222 21.62 -2.50 -1.96
CA ALA A 222 20.81 -3.64 -2.33
C ALA A 222 21.33 -4.87 -1.52
N HIS A 223 20.44 -5.56 -0.83
CA HIS A 223 20.74 -6.91 -0.36
C HIS A 223 20.36 -7.86 -1.51
N VAL A 224 21.34 -8.45 -2.12
CA VAL A 224 21.20 -9.56 -3.07
C VAL A 224 21.22 -10.84 -2.27
#